data_c333d8b83630570451befeae833ed794
#
_entry.id   c333d8b83630570451befeae833ed794
#
_cell.length_a   1.000
_cell.length_b   1.000
_cell.length_c   1.000
_cell.angle_alpha   90.00
_cell.angle_beta   90.00
_cell.angle_gamma   90.00
#
_symmetry.space_group_name_H-M   'P 1'
#
loop_
_entity.id
_entity.type
_entity.pdbx_description
1 polymer ?
#
loop_
_entity_poly.entity_id
_entity_poly.type
_entity_poly.pdbx_seq_one_letter_code
_entity_poly.pdbx_strand_id
1 'polypeptide(L)'
;GTQCVLGSGALARRNGNYEDRSVWMGSKNGEAVSFGKSQGPAELGEEDTITPFGRAYYQRRANYFVMPYLMIVALNVLLQAVAAAYWAGGFAATVVAINRIVQTFFDRSDFLFPDHWYRPAFLYLCICIFFVVILPGQAIISLLWLIVTKWIIIGRRREGKYNWDQSSYCQRWQTHLTLQKPTMQGYGGYIFHNLSGTVFAVWFLRALGARIGKDCAIWAGGKPSLTLTEPDLVTMGDNVSIDDCSVVAHINSRGQFSLNRLRIGDGCAMRTGSRLLSGASMESQSMLLEHTLVASGEITESWAVYGGWPARRLNLLRPSPLKA
;
A
#
# COMPACT_ATOMS: atom_id res chain seq x y z
N GLY A 1 3.08 -25.18 21.16
CA GLY A 1 1.67 -25.21 21.56
C GLY A 1 0.73 -25.32 20.37
N THR A 2 -0.44 -25.87 20.56
CA THR A 2 -1.48 -25.94 19.55
C THR A 2 -2.13 -24.58 19.36
N GLN A 3 -2.44 -24.20 18.11
CA GLN A 3 -3.05 -22.90 17.76
C GLN A 3 -2.24 -21.67 18.22
N CYS A 4 -0.93 -21.84 18.42
CA CYS A 4 -0.02 -20.73 18.65
C CYS A 4 0.17 -19.92 17.38
N VAL A 5 0.19 -18.59 17.50
CA VAL A 5 0.41 -17.66 16.38
C VAL A 5 1.74 -16.95 16.59
N LEU A 6 2.66 -17.14 15.66
CA LEU A 6 3.89 -16.35 15.57
C LEU A 6 3.67 -15.24 14.55
N GLY A 7 3.52 -14.02 15.03
CA GLY A 7 3.28 -12.85 14.22
C GLY A 7 4.56 -12.25 13.62
N SER A 8 4.41 -11.13 12.95
CA SER A 8 5.51 -10.46 12.26
C SER A 8 6.68 -10.13 13.20
N GLY A 9 7.90 -10.42 12.74
CA GLY A 9 9.13 -10.16 13.50
C GLY A 9 9.34 -11.05 14.72
N ALA A 10 8.47 -12.05 14.96
CA ALA A 10 8.66 -13.00 16.05
C ALA A 10 9.90 -13.86 15.83
N LEU A 11 10.82 -13.82 16.79
CA LEU A 11 12.03 -14.64 16.78
C LEU A 11 11.80 -15.87 17.65
N ALA A 12 11.43 -16.98 17.00
CA ALA A 12 11.25 -18.24 17.69
C ALA A 12 12.60 -18.94 17.90
N ARG A 13 12.91 -19.32 19.15
CA ARG A 13 14.09 -20.11 19.44
C ARG A 13 13.91 -21.56 19.01
N ARG A 14 14.98 -22.18 18.56
CA ARG A 14 15.03 -23.63 18.35
C ARG A 14 14.72 -24.33 19.70
N ASN A 15 13.75 -25.24 19.68
CA ASN A 15 13.22 -25.92 20.85
C ASN A 15 12.53 -25.02 21.90
N GLY A 16 12.14 -23.80 21.51
CA GLY A 16 11.32 -22.93 22.35
C GLY A 16 9.93 -23.54 22.58
N ASN A 17 9.43 -23.43 23.80
CA ASN A 17 8.08 -23.87 24.14
C ASN A 17 7.14 -22.63 24.17
N TYR A 18 6.14 -22.65 23.29
CA TYR A 18 5.15 -21.58 23.18
C TYR A 18 3.81 -22.13 23.66
N GLU A 19 3.16 -21.42 24.57
CA GLU A 19 1.89 -21.84 25.14
C GLU A 19 0.81 -22.05 24.09
N ASP A 20 -0.14 -22.94 24.38
CA ASP A 20 -1.31 -23.15 23.53
C ASP A 20 -2.13 -21.86 23.42
N ARG A 21 -2.63 -21.59 22.21
CA ARG A 21 -3.45 -20.42 21.89
C ARG A 21 -2.80 -19.08 22.18
N SER A 22 -1.47 -19.04 22.28
CA SER A 22 -0.74 -17.81 22.52
C SER A 22 -0.41 -17.08 21.21
N VAL A 23 -0.32 -15.75 21.31
CA VAL A 23 0.12 -14.88 20.21
C VAL A 23 1.44 -14.27 20.61
N TRP A 24 2.43 -14.42 19.74
CA TRP A 24 3.80 -13.93 19.95
C TRP A 24 4.19 -13.04 18.79
N MET A 25 4.78 -11.88 19.09
CA MET A 25 5.19 -10.91 18.06
C MET A 25 6.55 -10.31 18.40
N GLY A 26 7.26 -9.90 17.36
CA GLY A 26 8.54 -9.22 17.51
C GLY A 26 9.60 -10.02 18.26
N SER A 27 10.62 -9.33 18.75
CA SER A 27 11.65 -9.93 19.57
C SER A 27 12.17 -8.96 20.63
N LYS A 28 12.45 -9.49 21.82
CA LYS A 28 13.16 -8.78 22.89
C LYS A 28 14.29 -9.68 23.39
N ASN A 29 15.52 -9.17 23.36
CA ASN A 29 16.70 -9.92 23.75
C ASN A 29 16.84 -11.28 23.02
N GLY A 30 16.42 -11.33 21.74
CA GLY A 30 16.47 -12.54 20.94
C GLY A 30 15.34 -13.54 21.19
N GLU A 31 14.27 -13.14 21.86
CA GLU A 31 13.07 -13.97 22.10
C GLU A 31 11.80 -13.27 21.64
N ALA A 32 10.85 -14.04 21.11
CA ALA A 32 9.52 -13.54 20.79
C ALA A 32 8.82 -13.03 22.05
N VAL A 33 8.05 -11.96 21.91
CA VAL A 33 7.30 -11.33 23.00
C VAL A 33 5.88 -11.85 23.00
N SER A 34 5.39 -12.35 24.15
CA SER A 34 3.98 -12.76 24.29
C SER A 34 3.07 -11.55 24.23
N PHE A 35 2.08 -11.62 23.36
CA PHE A 35 1.07 -10.59 23.13
C PHE A 35 -0.29 -10.93 23.74
N GLY A 36 -0.43 -12.11 24.31
CA GLY A 36 -1.63 -12.60 24.93
C GLY A 36 -2.11 -13.94 24.36
N LYS A 37 -3.33 -14.30 24.67
CA LYS A 37 -3.96 -15.53 24.17
C LYS A 37 -4.82 -15.23 22.95
N SER A 38 -4.72 -16.06 21.92
CA SER A 38 -5.66 -16.00 20.80
C SER A 38 -7.03 -16.52 21.27
N GLN A 39 -8.11 -15.89 20.80
CA GLN A 39 -9.45 -16.42 21.05
C GLN A 39 -9.54 -17.87 20.57
N GLY A 40 -10.01 -18.75 21.44
CA GLY A 40 -10.11 -20.17 21.13
C GLY A 40 -11.31 -20.50 20.22
N PRO A 41 -11.33 -21.71 19.61
CA PRO A 41 -12.47 -22.16 18.80
C PRO A 41 -13.78 -22.24 19.59
N ALA A 42 -13.75 -22.34 20.92
CA ALA A 42 -14.95 -22.39 21.77
C ALA A 42 -15.71 -21.05 21.87
N GLU A 43 -15.04 -19.93 21.53
CA GLU A 43 -15.67 -18.61 21.44
C GLU A 43 -16.17 -18.28 20.03
N LEU A 44 -15.79 -19.10 19.05
CA LEU A 44 -16.25 -19.09 17.69
C LEU A 44 -17.29 -20.20 17.60
N GLY A 45 -18.55 -19.88 17.30
CA GLY A 45 -19.58 -20.89 17.10
C GLY A 45 -19.12 -22.00 16.14
N GLU A 46 -19.67 -23.20 16.24
CA GLU A 46 -19.30 -24.37 15.39
C GLU A 46 -19.34 -24.09 13.88
N GLU A 47 -19.99 -23.01 13.47
CA GLU A 47 -20.08 -22.56 12.08
C GLU A 47 -18.94 -21.63 11.66
N ASP A 48 -18.10 -21.14 12.57
CA ASP A 48 -17.03 -20.20 12.23
C ASP A 48 -15.88 -20.92 11.56
N THR A 49 -15.64 -20.53 10.33
CA THR A 49 -14.63 -21.15 9.48
C THR A 49 -13.23 -20.81 9.98
N ILE A 50 -12.41 -21.85 10.10
CA ILE A 50 -10.97 -21.73 10.44
C ILE A 50 -10.17 -21.14 9.27
N THR A 51 -10.77 -21.03 8.08
CA THR A 51 -10.09 -20.55 6.87
C THR A 51 -9.99 -19.03 6.86
N PRO A 52 -8.88 -18.45 6.36
CA PRO A 52 -8.68 -16.99 6.28
C PRO A 52 -9.74 -16.27 5.44
N PHE A 53 -10.36 -16.96 4.49
CA PHE A 53 -11.30 -16.42 3.51
C PHE A 53 -12.72 -16.93 3.69
N GLY A 54 -13.06 -17.55 4.83
CA GLY A 54 -14.37 -18.12 5.06
C GLY A 54 -14.71 -19.28 4.10
N ARG A 55 -15.99 -19.59 3.99
CA ARG A 55 -16.52 -20.65 3.10
C ARG A 55 -16.73 -20.17 1.67
N ALA A 56 -16.76 -18.86 1.45
CA ALA A 56 -17.06 -18.25 0.16
C ALA A 56 -16.17 -18.78 -0.96
N TYR A 57 -14.87 -18.80 -0.76
CA TYR A 57 -13.91 -19.23 -1.78
C TYR A 57 -13.79 -20.74 -1.92
N TYR A 58 -13.78 -21.47 -0.81
CA TYR A 58 -13.52 -22.92 -0.82
C TYR A 58 -14.76 -23.75 -1.08
N GLN A 59 -15.91 -23.31 -0.55
CA GLN A 59 -17.17 -24.06 -0.62
C GLN A 59 -18.21 -23.34 -1.48
N ARG A 60 -17.94 -22.13 -1.97
CA ARG A 60 -18.86 -21.26 -2.71
C ARG A 60 -20.17 -20.99 -1.96
N ARG A 61 -20.11 -20.99 -0.63
CA ARG A 61 -21.25 -20.72 0.24
C ARG A 61 -21.18 -19.28 0.74
N ALA A 62 -21.79 -18.36 0.01
CA ALA A 62 -21.88 -16.96 0.36
C ALA A 62 -23.26 -16.40 0.01
N ASN A 63 -23.65 -15.29 0.65
CA ASN A 63 -24.89 -14.57 0.37
C ASN A 63 -24.79 -13.66 -0.86
N TYR A 64 -23.70 -13.72 -1.60
CA TYR A 64 -23.46 -12.94 -2.80
C TYR A 64 -22.79 -13.81 -3.87
N PHE A 65 -22.73 -13.32 -5.10
CA PHE A 65 -22.06 -14.03 -6.18
C PHE A 65 -20.55 -14.09 -5.94
N VAL A 66 -20.05 -15.30 -5.68
CA VAL A 66 -18.61 -15.57 -5.57
C VAL A 66 -18.05 -15.84 -6.95
N MET A 67 -17.07 -15.04 -7.35
CA MET A 67 -16.43 -15.15 -8.65
C MET A 67 -15.75 -16.53 -8.81
N PRO A 68 -16.07 -17.31 -9.84
CA PRO A 68 -15.42 -18.58 -10.09
C PRO A 68 -13.93 -18.43 -10.31
N TYR A 69 -13.14 -19.42 -9.92
CA TYR A 69 -11.68 -19.36 -10.04
C TYR A 69 -11.19 -19.07 -11.47
N LEU A 70 -11.79 -19.75 -12.46
CA LEU A 70 -11.46 -19.50 -13.87
C LEU A 70 -11.73 -18.06 -14.30
N MET A 71 -12.79 -17.46 -13.81
CA MET A 71 -13.11 -16.06 -14.08
C MET A 71 -12.08 -15.12 -13.44
N ILE A 72 -11.62 -15.43 -12.23
CA ILE A 72 -10.54 -14.67 -11.55
C ILE A 72 -9.25 -14.76 -12.37
N VAL A 73 -8.88 -15.94 -12.83
CA VAL A 73 -7.69 -16.15 -13.67
C VAL A 73 -7.83 -15.39 -15.00
N ALA A 74 -8.95 -15.54 -15.69
CA ALA A 74 -9.21 -14.86 -16.95
C ALA A 74 -9.15 -13.33 -16.80
N LEU A 75 -9.77 -12.79 -15.74
CA LEU A 75 -9.70 -11.36 -15.43
C LEU A 75 -8.26 -10.89 -15.18
N ASN A 76 -7.48 -11.67 -14.41
CA ASN A 76 -6.08 -11.33 -14.18
C ASN A 76 -5.25 -11.31 -15.47
N VAL A 77 -5.42 -12.33 -16.33
CA VAL A 77 -4.72 -12.40 -17.62
C VAL A 77 -5.12 -11.22 -18.51
N LEU A 78 -6.42 -10.93 -18.60
CA LEU A 78 -6.91 -9.78 -19.38
C LEU A 78 -6.33 -8.45 -18.86
N LEU A 79 -6.34 -8.24 -17.55
CA LEU A 79 -5.80 -7.03 -16.95
C LEU A 79 -4.30 -6.87 -17.21
N GLN A 80 -3.53 -7.97 -17.14
CA GLN A 80 -2.10 -7.94 -17.49
C GLN A 80 -1.89 -7.63 -18.96
N ALA A 81 -2.67 -8.22 -19.86
CA ALA A 81 -2.60 -7.94 -21.29
C ALA A 81 -2.94 -6.47 -21.62
N VAL A 82 -4.03 -5.95 -21.04
CA VAL A 82 -4.42 -4.54 -21.20
C VAL A 82 -3.33 -3.60 -20.64
N ALA A 83 -2.77 -3.90 -19.49
CA ALA A 83 -1.69 -3.09 -18.92
C ALA A 83 -0.43 -3.14 -19.77
N ALA A 84 -0.05 -4.30 -20.30
CA ALA A 84 1.10 -4.42 -21.20
C ALA A 84 0.85 -3.63 -22.49
N ALA A 85 -0.33 -3.74 -23.10
CA ALA A 85 -0.72 -2.97 -24.28
C ALA A 85 -0.73 -1.46 -23.99
N TYR A 86 -1.23 -1.05 -22.84
CA TYR A 86 -1.22 0.36 -22.43
C TYR A 86 0.20 0.93 -22.33
N TRP A 87 1.10 0.24 -21.61
CA TRP A 87 2.48 0.71 -21.45
C TRP A 87 3.27 0.65 -22.75
N ALA A 88 3.10 -0.39 -23.56
CA ALA A 88 3.72 -0.50 -24.88
C ALA A 88 3.16 0.51 -25.87
N GLY A 89 1.89 0.91 -25.73
CA GLY A 89 1.19 1.81 -26.64
C GLY A 89 1.85 3.18 -26.75
N GLY A 90 2.35 3.75 -25.68
CA GLY A 90 3.08 5.02 -25.69
C GLY A 90 4.38 4.94 -26.50
N PHE A 91 5.13 3.86 -26.33
CA PHE A 91 6.32 3.61 -27.12
C PHE A 91 5.98 3.40 -28.61
N ALA A 92 4.98 2.56 -28.89
CA ALA A 92 4.52 2.31 -30.26
C ALA A 92 4.03 3.61 -30.95
N ALA A 93 3.26 4.43 -30.23
CA ALA A 93 2.80 5.73 -30.75
C ALA A 93 3.97 6.66 -31.06
N THR A 94 5.00 6.67 -30.21
CA THR A 94 6.23 7.44 -30.43
C THR A 94 6.95 6.96 -31.69
N VAL A 95 7.13 5.65 -31.84
CA VAL A 95 7.76 5.06 -33.05
C VAL A 95 6.98 5.40 -34.32
N VAL A 96 5.64 5.28 -34.29
CA VAL A 96 4.80 5.66 -35.40
C VAL A 96 4.92 7.15 -35.74
N ALA A 97 4.91 8.02 -34.72
CA ALA A 97 5.08 9.45 -34.95
C ALA A 97 6.45 9.79 -35.56
N ILE A 98 7.52 9.21 -35.02
CA ILE A 98 8.88 9.38 -35.60
C ILE A 98 8.91 8.91 -37.05
N ASN A 99 8.36 7.70 -37.35
CA ASN A 99 8.35 7.17 -38.69
C ASN A 99 7.57 8.08 -39.67
N ARG A 100 6.46 8.66 -39.23
CA ARG A 100 5.69 9.65 -40.01
C ARG A 100 6.50 10.92 -40.27
N ILE A 101 7.17 11.46 -39.29
CA ILE A 101 8.02 12.64 -39.39
C ILE A 101 9.16 12.37 -40.39
N VAL A 102 9.82 11.22 -40.23
CA VAL A 102 10.91 10.80 -41.11
C VAL A 102 10.43 10.67 -42.56
N GLN A 103 9.26 10.03 -42.77
CA GLN A 103 8.69 9.91 -44.11
C GLN A 103 8.33 11.25 -44.78
N THR A 104 7.96 12.24 -43.96
CA THR A 104 7.51 13.55 -44.47
C THR A 104 8.68 14.49 -44.75
N PHE A 105 9.71 14.45 -43.92
CA PHE A 105 10.80 15.45 -43.95
C PHE A 105 12.16 14.90 -44.36
N PHE A 106 12.34 13.56 -44.39
CA PHE A 106 13.60 12.90 -44.67
C PHE A 106 13.39 11.75 -45.66
N ASP A 107 14.42 11.43 -46.47
CA ASP A 107 14.38 10.21 -47.29
C ASP A 107 14.60 8.98 -46.36
N ARG A 108 13.78 7.93 -46.55
CA ARG A 108 13.80 6.72 -45.76
C ARG A 108 15.12 5.96 -45.83
N SER A 109 15.74 5.93 -46.99
CA SER A 109 16.99 5.20 -47.21
C SER A 109 18.14 5.73 -46.37
N ASP A 110 18.13 7.02 -46.14
CA ASP A 110 19.20 7.72 -45.46
C ASP A 110 19.05 7.74 -43.93
N PHE A 111 17.88 7.35 -43.40
CA PHE A 111 17.65 7.41 -41.95
C PHE A 111 18.25 6.22 -41.19
N LEU A 112 18.28 5.03 -41.79
CA LEU A 112 18.86 3.83 -41.18
C LEU A 112 20.40 3.84 -41.19
N PHE A 113 20.99 4.52 -42.22
CA PHE A 113 22.45 4.68 -42.37
C PHE A 113 22.75 6.17 -42.53
N PRO A 114 22.75 6.94 -41.45
CA PRO A 114 22.85 8.39 -41.53
C PRO A 114 24.26 8.85 -41.89
N ASP A 115 24.38 9.46 -43.06
CA ASP A 115 25.61 10.19 -43.42
C ASP A 115 25.79 11.52 -42.68
N HIS A 116 24.70 11.98 -41.99
CA HIS A 116 24.67 13.26 -41.32
C HIS A 116 24.38 13.11 -39.82
N TRP A 117 25.18 13.79 -38.99
CA TRP A 117 25.11 13.75 -37.54
C TRP A 117 23.79 14.21 -36.96
N TYR A 118 23.00 15.07 -37.61
CA TYR A 118 21.76 15.60 -37.12
C TYR A 118 20.63 14.53 -37.06
N ARG A 119 20.75 13.46 -37.83
CA ARG A 119 19.72 12.38 -37.85
C ARG A 119 19.70 11.55 -36.57
N PRO A 120 20.85 11.02 -36.08
CA PRO A 120 20.86 10.38 -34.75
C PRO A 120 20.51 11.35 -33.63
N ALA A 121 20.89 12.65 -33.72
CA ALA A 121 20.49 13.65 -32.75
C ALA A 121 18.96 13.87 -32.72
N PHE A 122 18.31 13.89 -33.87
CA PHE A 122 16.85 13.97 -33.97
C PHE A 122 16.16 12.73 -33.37
N LEU A 123 16.65 11.53 -33.67
CA LEU A 123 16.13 10.29 -33.07
C LEU A 123 16.28 10.32 -31.55
N TYR A 124 17.44 10.75 -31.06
CA TYR A 124 17.68 10.90 -29.62
C TYR A 124 16.71 11.90 -29.00
N LEU A 125 16.46 13.04 -29.63
CA LEU A 125 15.47 14.02 -29.18
C LEU A 125 14.07 13.41 -29.08
N CYS A 126 13.64 12.64 -30.06
CA CYS A 126 12.34 11.96 -30.05
C CYS A 126 12.22 10.93 -28.91
N ILE A 127 13.30 10.19 -28.64
CA ILE A 127 13.38 9.28 -27.50
C ILE A 127 13.28 10.05 -26.17
N CYS A 128 13.98 11.17 -26.06
CA CYS A 128 13.90 12.05 -24.89
C CYS A 128 12.45 12.56 -24.69
N ILE A 129 11.76 12.99 -25.74
CA ILE A 129 10.37 13.44 -25.66
C ILE A 129 9.46 12.29 -25.16
N PHE A 130 9.68 11.07 -25.63
CA PHE A 130 8.94 9.91 -25.11
C PHE A 130 9.12 9.74 -23.60
N PHE A 131 10.37 9.75 -23.12
CA PHE A 131 10.64 9.54 -21.68
C PHE A 131 10.20 10.72 -20.81
N VAL A 132 10.24 11.95 -21.32
CA VAL A 132 9.94 13.16 -20.53
C VAL A 132 8.46 13.54 -20.59
N VAL A 133 7.76 13.24 -21.66
CA VAL A 133 6.36 13.68 -21.86
C VAL A 133 5.39 12.52 -21.86
N ILE A 134 5.58 11.54 -22.77
CA ILE A 134 4.59 10.50 -22.99
C ILE A 134 4.53 9.52 -21.84
N LEU A 135 5.67 9.02 -21.38
CA LEU A 135 5.73 8.05 -20.30
C LEU A 135 5.22 8.60 -18.97
N PRO A 136 5.60 9.81 -18.51
CA PRO A 136 4.99 10.44 -17.33
C PRO A 136 3.51 10.72 -17.51
N GLY A 137 3.07 11.13 -18.69
CA GLY A 137 1.64 11.32 -19.01
C GLY A 137 0.84 10.03 -18.84
N GLN A 138 1.32 8.92 -19.38
CA GLN A 138 0.73 7.60 -19.15
C GLN A 138 0.70 7.22 -17.66
N ALA A 139 1.79 7.48 -16.95
CA ALA A 139 1.85 7.20 -15.52
C ALA A 139 0.83 8.01 -14.72
N ILE A 140 0.65 9.29 -15.01
CA ILE A 140 -0.39 10.13 -14.38
C ILE A 140 -1.79 9.57 -14.68
N ILE A 141 -2.08 9.22 -15.93
CA ILE A 141 -3.37 8.61 -16.31
C ILE A 141 -3.60 7.31 -15.54
N SER A 142 -2.57 6.49 -15.35
CA SER A 142 -2.67 5.25 -14.59
C SER A 142 -2.95 5.49 -13.10
N LEU A 143 -2.42 6.56 -12.50
CA LEU A 143 -2.77 6.96 -11.12
C LEU A 143 -4.22 7.46 -11.04
N LEU A 144 -4.69 8.23 -12.02
CA LEU A 144 -6.10 8.63 -12.10
C LEU A 144 -7.03 7.42 -12.24
N TRP A 145 -6.63 6.42 -13.03
CA TRP A 145 -7.36 5.14 -13.11
C TRP A 145 -7.49 4.45 -11.76
N LEU A 146 -6.44 4.46 -10.92
CA LEU A 146 -6.52 3.93 -9.56
C LEU A 146 -7.54 4.66 -8.69
N ILE A 147 -7.60 5.99 -8.79
CA ILE A 147 -8.59 6.78 -8.06
C ILE A 147 -9.99 6.39 -8.53
N VAL A 148 -10.24 6.37 -9.83
CA VAL A 148 -11.54 6.04 -10.41
C VAL A 148 -11.99 4.64 -10.02
N THR A 149 -11.13 3.64 -10.19
CA THR A 149 -11.45 2.23 -9.86
C THR A 149 -11.69 2.04 -8.36
N LYS A 150 -10.94 2.74 -7.50
CA LYS A 150 -11.19 2.73 -6.05
C LYS A 150 -12.61 3.22 -5.75
N TRP A 151 -13.02 4.34 -6.31
CA TRP A 151 -14.34 4.89 -6.01
C TRP A 151 -15.49 4.10 -6.61
N ILE A 152 -15.32 3.48 -7.78
CA ILE A 152 -16.34 2.62 -8.42
C ILE A 152 -16.47 1.29 -7.67
N ILE A 153 -15.37 0.62 -7.37
CA ILE A 153 -15.38 -0.75 -6.86
C ILE A 153 -15.57 -0.79 -5.35
N ILE A 154 -14.82 0.04 -4.63
CA ILE A 154 -14.83 0.05 -3.16
C ILE A 154 -15.80 1.09 -2.63
N GLY A 155 -15.83 2.28 -3.22
CA GLY A 155 -16.50 3.44 -2.67
C GLY A 155 -15.78 3.96 -1.42
N ARG A 156 -16.56 4.50 -0.47
CA ARG A 156 -16.04 4.97 0.83
C ARG A 156 -16.06 3.84 1.84
N ARG A 157 -14.88 3.49 2.36
CA ARG A 157 -14.77 2.49 3.42
C ARG A 157 -15.33 3.02 4.73
N ARG A 158 -15.92 2.11 5.49
CA ARG A 158 -16.43 2.39 6.84
C ARG A 158 -15.80 1.39 7.81
N GLU A 159 -15.62 1.82 9.04
CA GLU A 159 -15.23 0.92 10.12
C GLU A 159 -16.26 -0.18 10.29
N GLY A 160 -15.80 -1.35 10.64
CA GLY A 160 -16.67 -2.48 10.90
C GLY A 160 -16.00 -3.83 10.67
N LYS A 161 -16.74 -4.86 11.01
CA LYS A 161 -16.35 -6.25 10.76
C LYS A 161 -17.14 -6.76 9.56
N TYR A 162 -16.42 -7.29 8.58
CA TYR A 162 -16.98 -7.85 7.36
C TYR A 162 -16.66 -9.34 7.32
N ASN A 163 -17.70 -10.16 7.27
CA ASN A 163 -17.54 -11.59 7.09
C ASN A 163 -17.42 -11.91 5.60
N TRP A 164 -16.45 -12.72 5.22
CA TRP A 164 -16.24 -13.13 3.83
C TRP A 164 -17.44 -13.85 3.21
N ASP A 165 -18.21 -14.57 4.02
CA ASP A 165 -19.38 -15.32 3.56
C ASP A 165 -20.63 -14.46 3.40
N GLN A 166 -20.70 -13.31 4.07
CA GLN A 166 -21.88 -12.46 4.12
C GLN A 166 -21.71 -11.14 3.36
N SER A 167 -20.48 -10.68 3.17
CA SER A 167 -20.20 -9.38 2.58
C SER A 167 -19.35 -9.48 1.32
N SER A 168 -19.86 -8.95 0.21
CA SER A 168 -19.10 -8.81 -1.03
C SER A 168 -17.92 -7.82 -0.94
N TYR A 169 -17.81 -7.09 0.19
CA TYR A 169 -16.73 -6.12 0.38
C TYR A 169 -15.35 -6.76 0.24
N CYS A 170 -15.13 -7.92 0.84
CA CYS A 170 -13.84 -8.61 0.80
C CYS A 170 -13.45 -9.00 -0.63
N GLN A 171 -14.39 -9.50 -1.44
CA GLN A 171 -14.16 -9.81 -2.85
C GLN A 171 -13.87 -8.54 -3.67
N ARG A 172 -14.61 -7.46 -3.44
CA ARG A 172 -14.37 -6.16 -4.09
C ARG A 172 -12.99 -5.59 -3.73
N TRP A 173 -12.62 -5.69 -2.45
CA TRP A 173 -11.28 -5.29 -1.98
C TRP A 173 -10.18 -6.07 -2.70
N GLN A 174 -10.30 -7.40 -2.80
CA GLN A 174 -9.34 -8.24 -3.50
C GLN A 174 -9.30 -7.92 -5.02
N THR A 175 -10.44 -7.69 -5.65
CA THR A 175 -10.53 -7.28 -7.06
C THR A 175 -9.82 -5.94 -7.26
N HIS A 176 -10.02 -4.98 -6.37
CA HIS A 176 -9.34 -3.69 -6.45
C HIS A 176 -7.82 -3.82 -6.29
N LEU A 177 -7.34 -4.65 -5.37
CA LEU A 177 -5.90 -4.95 -5.26
C LEU A 177 -5.33 -5.55 -6.54
N THR A 178 -6.10 -6.41 -7.21
CA THR A 178 -5.70 -6.97 -8.52
C THR A 178 -5.58 -5.89 -9.59
N LEU A 179 -6.50 -4.92 -9.62
CA LEU A 179 -6.46 -3.78 -10.54
C LEU A 179 -5.31 -2.81 -10.25
N GLN A 180 -4.88 -2.70 -9.00
CA GLN A 180 -3.75 -1.84 -8.61
C GLN A 180 -2.40 -2.39 -9.11
N LYS A 181 -2.23 -3.71 -9.14
CA LYS A 181 -0.93 -4.34 -9.44
C LYS A 181 -0.30 -3.83 -10.75
N PRO A 182 -0.98 -3.84 -11.91
CA PRO A 182 -0.37 -3.40 -13.16
C PRO A 182 0.05 -1.93 -13.16
N THR A 183 -0.67 -1.09 -12.40
CA THR A 183 -0.36 0.33 -12.27
C THR A 183 0.80 0.57 -11.31
N MET A 184 0.73 0.00 -10.09
CA MET A 184 1.73 0.27 -9.05
C MET A 184 3.03 -0.52 -9.22
N GLN A 185 3.00 -1.64 -9.90
CA GLN A 185 4.21 -2.42 -10.24
C GLN A 185 4.89 -1.92 -11.53
N GLY A 186 4.18 -1.13 -12.35
CA GLY A 186 4.71 -0.51 -13.56
C GLY A 186 5.20 0.93 -13.33
N TYR A 187 5.24 1.69 -14.42
CA TYR A 187 5.69 3.10 -14.40
C TYR A 187 4.80 4.02 -13.55
N GLY A 188 3.55 3.66 -13.28
CA GLY A 188 2.69 4.40 -12.36
C GLY A 188 3.24 4.44 -10.94
N GLY A 189 3.78 3.32 -10.44
CA GLY A 189 4.47 3.28 -9.16
C GLY A 189 5.76 4.10 -9.16
N TYR A 190 6.50 4.08 -10.26
CA TYR A 190 7.70 4.90 -10.43
C TYR A 190 7.38 6.42 -10.38
N ILE A 191 6.31 6.86 -11.05
CA ILE A 191 5.87 8.26 -10.95
C ILE A 191 5.42 8.61 -9.52
N PHE A 192 4.67 7.75 -8.86
CA PHE A 192 4.28 7.99 -7.48
C PHE A 192 5.51 8.13 -6.57
N HIS A 193 6.54 7.33 -6.81
CA HIS A 193 7.82 7.47 -6.13
C HIS A 193 8.48 8.84 -6.41
N ASN A 194 8.46 9.31 -7.65
CA ASN A 194 8.99 10.63 -8.00
C ASN A 194 8.17 11.79 -7.40
N LEU A 195 6.87 11.57 -7.12
CA LEU A 195 6.03 12.54 -6.41
C LEU A 195 6.24 12.49 -4.89
N SER A 196 6.98 11.53 -4.39
CA SER A 196 7.31 11.34 -2.98
C SER A 196 7.93 12.58 -2.37
N GLY A 197 7.54 12.93 -1.15
CA GLY A 197 7.98 14.16 -0.48
C GLY A 197 7.37 15.45 -1.01
N THR A 198 6.52 15.39 -2.04
CA THR A 198 5.85 16.56 -2.62
C THR A 198 4.38 16.64 -2.22
N VAL A 199 3.79 17.82 -2.41
CA VAL A 199 2.36 18.03 -2.22
C VAL A 199 1.49 17.15 -3.13
N PHE A 200 2.00 16.71 -4.28
CA PHE A 200 1.27 15.87 -5.22
C PHE A 200 1.00 14.48 -4.66
N ALA A 201 1.93 13.90 -3.90
CA ALA A 201 1.69 12.64 -3.19
C ALA A 201 0.56 12.78 -2.16
N VAL A 202 0.52 13.90 -1.44
CA VAL A 202 -0.57 14.22 -0.50
C VAL A 202 -1.89 14.35 -1.23
N TRP A 203 -1.95 15.05 -2.36
CA TRP A 203 -3.17 15.20 -3.16
C TRP A 203 -3.67 13.87 -3.70
N PHE A 204 -2.78 13.00 -4.16
CA PHE A 204 -3.14 11.66 -4.62
C PHE A 204 -3.78 10.84 -3.49
N LEU A 205 -3.19 10.84 -2.29
CA LEU A 205 -3.73 10.12 -1.15
C LEU A 205 -5.07 10.71 -0.66
N ARG A 206 -5.21 12.05 -0.70
CA ARG A 206 -6.50 12.71 -0.43
C ARG A 206 -7.57 12.33 -1.46
N ALA A 207 -7.20 12.23 -2.74
CA ALA A 207 -8.11 11.78 -3.80
C ALA A 207 -8.56 10.33 -3.60
N LEU A 208 -7.72 9.48 -2.99
CA LEU A 208 -8.08 8.13 -2.56
C LEU A 208 -8.94 8.11 -1.29
N GLY A 209 -9.12 9.25 -0.62
CA GLY A 209 -10.03 9.42 0.51
C GLY A 209 -9.35 9.67 1.86
N ALA A 210 -8.02 9.70 1.95
CA ALA A 210 -7.30 10.04 3.18
C ALA A 210 -7.59 11.48 3.63
N ARG A 211 -7.67 11.69 4.92
CA ARG A 211 -7.73 13.02 5.52
C ARG A 211 -6.34 13.39 6.00
N ILE A 212 -5.69 14.30 5.31
CA ILE A 212 -4.31 14.71 5.61
C ILE A 212 -4.31 16.22 5.82
N GLY A 213 -3.71 16.68 6.89
CA GLY A 213 -3.59 18.08 7.26
C GLY A 213 -2.63 18.86 6.36
N LYS A 214 -2.23 20.04 6.81
CA LYS A 214 -1.31 20.93 6.09
C LYS A 214 0.14 20.54 6.36
N ASP A 215 1.02 20.95 5.46
CA ASP A 215 2.49 20.84 5.61
C ASP A 215 2.98 19.44 5.95
N CYS A 216 2.32 18.42 5.37
CA CYS A 216 2.69 17.03 5.55
C CYS A 216 3.66 16.58 4.47
N ALA A 217 4.72 15.88 4.87
CA ALA A 217 5.70 15.26 3.98
C ALA A 217 5.54 13.74 4.02
N ILE A 218 5.25 13.14 2.87
CA ILE A 218 5.08 11.70 2.74
C ILE A 218 6.12 11.17 1.77
N TRP A 219 7.09 10.45 2.31
CA TRP A 219 8.21 9.88 1.58
C TRP A 219 7.92 8.40 1.30
N ALA A 220 7.85 8.06 0.02
CA ALA A 220 7.80 6.69 -0.43
C ALA A 220 9.21 6.34 -0.95
N GLY A 221 10.02 5.68 -0.17
CA GLY A 221 11.36 5.25 -0.58
C GLY A 221 11.30 4.17 -1.68
N GLY A 222 12.30 3.99 -2.45
CA GLY A 222 12.50 3.27 -3.71
C GLY A 222 11.86 1.91 -4.03
N LYS A 223 11.00 1.34 -3.22
CA LYS A 223 10.12 0.20 -3.56
C LYS A 223 8.90 0.34 -2.69
N PRO A 224 7.69 -0.09 -3.16
CA PRO A 224 6.42 0.40 -2.63
C PRO A 224 6.45 0.46 -1.12
N SER A 225 6.93 1.55 -0.68
CA SER A 225 7.46 1.73 0.61
C SER A 225 6.35 2.22 1.51
N LEU A 226 5.55 3.17 1.08
CA LEU A 226 4.36 3.53 1.81
C LEU A 226 3.24 2.55 1.49
N THR A 227 3.02 1.60 2.37
CA THR A 227 1.85 0.73 2.32
C THR A 227 0.68 1.41 3.04
N LEU A 228 -0.18 2.07 2.28
CA LEU A 228 -1.43 2.66 2.76
C LEU A 228 -2.60 1.96 2.07
N THR A 229 -3.09 0.90 2.69
CA THR A 229 -4.07 0.00 2.06
C THR A 229 -5.50 0.57 2.04
N GLU A 230 -5.87 1.32 3.08
CA GLU A 230 -7.19 1.92 3.25
C GLU A 230 -7.10 3.44 3.51
N PRO A 231 -6.81 4.25 2.47
CA PRO A 231 -6.60 5.70 2.66
C PRO A 231 -7.75 6.41 3.35
N ASP A 232 -8.97 6.04 3.05
CA ASP A 232 -10.19 6.66 3.60
C ASP A 232 -10.47 6.35 5.09
N LEU A 233 -9.70 5.46 5.70
CA LEU A 233 -9.70 5.20 7.14
C LEU A 233 -8.55 5.89 7.87
N VAL A 234 -7.68 6.60 7.17
CA VAL A 234 -6.52 7.27 7.76
C VAL A 234 -6.78 8.76 7.87
N THR A 235 -6.53 9.27 9.07
CA THR A 235 -6.53 10.71 9.36
C THR A 235 -5.16 11.11 9.87
N MET A 236 -4.54 12.09 9.24
CA MET A 236 -3.28 12.70 9.62
C MET A 236 -3.52 14.17 9.94
N GLY A 237 -2.92 14.66 11.01
CA GLY A 237 -2.93 16.06 11.39
C GLY A 237 -2.00 16.93 10.52
N ASP A 238 -1.68 18.10 11.01
CA ASP A 238 -0.77 19.04 10.37
C ASP A 238 0.70 18.69 10.68
N ASN A 239 1.62 19.06 9.81
CA ASN A 239 3.08 18.90 9.99
C ASN A 239 3.51 17.45 10.23
N VAL A 240 2.84 16.48 9.65
CA VAL A 240 3.17 15.05 9.77
C VAL A 240 4.23 14.67 8.77
N SER A 241 5.27 13.98 9.24
CA SER A 241 6.33 13.42 8.40
C SER A 241 6.27 11.89 8.41
N ILE A 242 6.04 11.31 7.25
CA ILE A 242 5.99 9.86 7.06
C ILE A 242 7.07 9.45 6.09
N ASP A 243 7.96 8.60 6.57
CA ASP A 243 8.98 7.95 5.77
C ASP A 243 8.45 6.62 5.20
N ASP A 244 9.33 5.76 4.75
CA ASP A 244 9.01 4.43 4.21
C ASP A 244 8.40 3.51 5.29
N CYS A 245 7.08 3.53 5.46
CA CYS A 245 6.41 2.82 6.53
C CYS A 245 5.10 2.14 6.09
N SER A 246 4.48 1.38 6.98
CA SER A 246 3.20 0.70 6.74
C SER A 246 2.11 1.23 7.65
N VAL A 247 1.01 1.69 7.06
CA VAL A 247 -0.19 2.16 7.75
C VAL A 247 -1.36 1.29 7.28
N VAL A 248 -1.74 0.30 8.09
CA VAL A 248 -2.66 -0.79 7.71
C VAL A 248 -3.90 -0.76 8.58
N ALA A 249 -5.04 -0.39 8.00
CA ALA A 249 -6.30 -0.24 8.74
C ALA A 249 -7.09 -1.55 8.85
N HIS A 250 -6.71 -2.61 8.15
CA HIS A 250 -7.44 -3.87 8.18
C HIS A 250 -6.76 -4.97 9.01
N ILE A 251 -7.57 -5.88 9.51
CA ILE A 251 -7.13 -7.20 10.01
C ILE A 251 -7.96 -8.25 9.26
N ASN A 252 -7.29 -9.19 8.61
CA ASN A 252 -7.93 -10.34 7.99
C ASN A 252 -7.57 -11.60 8.79
N SER A 253 -8.55 -12.19 9.45
CA SER A 253 -8.34 -13.36 10.30
C SER A 253 -9.60 -14.22 10.34
N ARG A 254 -9.43 -15.52 10.13
CA ARG A 254 -10.49 -16.54 10.34
C ARG A 254 -11.82 -16.22 9.64
N GLY A 255 -11.77 -15.82 8.37
CA GLY A 255 -12.98 -15.50 7.61
C GLY A 255 -13.61 -14.15 7.95
N GLN A 256 -13.02 -13.38 8.87
CA GLN A 256 -13.44 -12.03 9.19
C GLN A 256 -12.42 -11.02 8.71
N PHE A 257 -12.91 -9.93 8.15
CA PHE A 257 -12.14 -8.79 7.71
C PHE A 257 -12.61 -7.57 8.50
N SER A 258 -11.81 -7.10 9.44
CA SER A 258 -12.13 -5.93 10.23
C SER A 258 -11.38 -4.69 9.75
N LEU A 259 -12.08 -3.57 9.74
CA LEU A 259 -11.56 -2.25 9.37
C LEU A 259 -11.69 -1.32 10.57
N ASN A 260 -10.60 -0.71 10.98
CA ASN A 260 -10.58 0.30 12.04
C ASN A 260 -9.81 1.53 11.57
N ARG A 261 -10.21 2.69 12.06
CA ARG A 261 -9.53 3.94 11.73
C ARG A 261 -8.14 4.01 12.35
N LEU A 262 -7.29 4.71 11.63
CA LEU A 262 -5.96 5.08 12.07
C LEU A 262 -5.89 6.60 12.20
N ARG A 263 -5.30 7.06 13.28
CA ARG A 263 -5.10 8.49 13.52
C ARG A 263 -3.62 8.77 13.77
N ILE A 264 -3.11 9.77 13.10
CA ILE A 264 -1.77 10.31 13.31
C ILE A 264 -1.95 11.78 13.67
N GLY A 265 -1.60 12.17 14.88
CA GLY A 265 -1.76 13.53 15.39
C GLY A 265 -0.81 14.52 14.73
N ASP A 266 -0.95 15.81 15.09
CA ASP A 266 -0.14 16.88 14.53
C ASP A 266 1.34 16.71 14.92
N GLY A 267 2.23 17.05 14.00
CA GLY A 267 3.68 17.04 14.22
C GLY A 267 4.27 15.65 14.49
N CYS A 268 3.57 14.59 14.17
CA CYS A 268 4.06 13.23 14.32
C CYS A 268 5.07 12.86 13.25
N ALA A 269 6.02 12.00 13.60
CA ALA A 269 6.98 11.45 12.66
C ALA A 269 6.99 9.92 12.71
N MET A 270 6.94 9.30 11.53
CA MET A 270 7.11 7.85 11.36
C MET A 270 8.34 7.59 10.52
N ARG A 271 9.33 6.91 11.11
CA ARG A 271 10.59 6.59 10.44
C ARG A 271 10.51 5.28 9.67
N THR A 272 11.48 5.09 8.79
CA THR A 272 11.57 3.96 7.85
C THR A 272 11.28 2.60 8.50
N GLY A 273 10.44 1.80 7.87
CA GLY A 273 10.09 0.46 8.31
C GLY A 273 9.15 0.40 9.51
N SER A 274 8.74 1.56 10.08
CA SER A 274 7.76 1.58 11.16
C SER A 274 6.37 1.16 10.67
N ARG A 275 5.55 0.63 11.57
CA ARG A 275 4.22 0.12 11.25
C ARG A 275 3.18 0.58 12.26
N LEU A 276 2.07 1.09 11.73
CA LEU A 276 0.88 1.42 12.50
C LEU A 276 -0.24 0.46 12.11
N LEU A 277 -0.68 -0.39 13.04
CA LEU A 277 -1.68 -1.42 12.77
C LEU A 277 -3.10 -0.94 13.08
N SER A 278 -4.06 -1.70 12.59
CA SER A 278 -5.50 -1.42 12.59
C SER A 278 -6.02 -0.90 13.94
N GLY A 279 -6.62 0.29 13.92
CA GLY A 279 -7.17 0.92 15.13
C GLY A 279 -6.14 1.63 16.03
N ALA A 280 -4.86 1.61 15.67
CA ALA A 280 -3.85 2.32 16.44
C ALA A 280 -3.90 3.84 16.18
N SER A 281 -3.45 4.60 17.16
CA SER A 281 -3.39 6.06 17.08
C SER A 281 -2.06 6.58 17.58
N MET A 282 -1.56 7.60 16.91
CA MET A 282 -0.43 8.41 17.38
C MET A 282 -0.96 9.75 17.88
N GLU A 283 -0.73 10.03 19.16
CA GLU A 283 -1.00 11.35 19.70
C GLU A 283 0.03 12.38 19.20
N SER A 284 -0.35 13.67 19.25
CA SER A 284 0.43 14.76 18.65
C SER A 284 1.87 14.80 19.14
N GLN A 285 2.79 15.17 18.25
CA GLN A 285 4.23 15.31 18.53
C GLN A 285 4.90 13.99 18.95
N SER A 286 4.31 12.84 18.66
CA SER A 286 4.95 11.54 18.91
C SER A 286 5.80 11.09 17.73
N MET A 287 6.81 10.28 18.00
CA MET A 287 7.73 9.78 16.99
C MET A 287 7.88 8.25 17.07
N LEU A 288 7.76 7.58 15.95
CA LEU A 288 8.15 6.18 15.80
C LEU A 288 9.52 6.11 15.13
N LEU A 289 10.47 5.49 15.80
CA LEU A 289 11.79 5.21 15.25
C LEU A 289 11.72 4.10 14.19
N GLU A 290 12.84 3.86 13.55
CA GLU A 290 12.98 2.83 12.51
C GLU A 290 12.49 1.47 13.03
N HIS A 291 11.80 0.72 12.17
CA HIS A 291 11.31 -0.63 12.46
C HIS A 291 10.45 -0.76 13.73
N THR A 292 9.72 0.29 14.10
CA THR A 292 8.83 0.29 15.26
C THR A 292 7.45 -0.20 14.88
N LEU A 293 6.86 -1.12 15.67
CA LEU A 293 5.51 -1.62 15.48
C LEU A 293 4.58 -1.15 16.58
N VAL A 294 3.62 -0.31 16.25
CA VAL A 294 2.47 0.00 17.13
C VAL A 294 1.37 -1.01 16.80
N ALA A 295 0.98 -1.77 17.82
CA ALA A 295 0.02 -2.86 17.66
C ALA A 295 -1.41 -2.34 17.50
N SER A 296 -2.31 -3.24 17.11
CA SER A 296 -3.71 -2.90 16.86
C SER A 296 -4.38 -2.34 18.12
N GLY A 297 -5.01 -1.17 17.99
CA GLY A 297 -5.71 -0.50 19.07
C GLY A 297 -4.82 0.23 20.09
N GLU A 298 -3.51 0.18 19.95
CA GLU A 298 -2.60 0.94 20.81
C GLU A 298 -2.61 2.43 20.50
N ILE A 299 -2.42 3.24 21.55
CA ILE A 299 -2.34 4.70 21.46
C ILE A 299 -1.00 5.13 22.00
N THR A 300 -0.23 5.89 21.24
CA THR A 300 1.00 6.49 21.72
C THR A 300 0.71 7.74 22.55
N GLU A 301 1.59 8.07 23.47
CA GLU A 301 1.50 9.31 24.23
C GLU A 301 2.02 10.50 23.41
N SER A 302 1.47 11.69 23.67
CA SER A 302 1.97 12.92 23.08
C SER A 302 3.42 13.21 23.53
N TRP A 303 4.21 13.80 22.63
CA TRP A 303 5.61 14.17 22.91
C TRP A 303 6.51 12.99 23.31
N ALA A 304 6.20 11.79 22.86
CA ALA A 304 6.94 10.59 23.18
C ALA A 304 7.62 9.96 21.97
N VAL A 305 8.78 9.36 22.20
CA VAL A 305 9.52 8.57 21.21
C VAL A 305 9.31 7.10 21.51
N TYR A 306 8.96 6.36 20.48
CA TYR A 306 8.75 4.92 20.54
C TYR A 306 9.75 4.18 19.65
N GLY A 307 10.20 3.03 20.13
CA GLY A 307 11.07 2.13 19.37
C GLY A 307 10.78 0.68 19.67
N GLY A 308 11.13 -0.20 18.74
CA GLY A 308 11.06 -1.64 18.93
C GLY A 308 9.80 -2.31 18.35
N TRP A 309 9.80 -3.63 18.40
CA TRP A 309 8.79 -4.52 17.84
C TRP A 309 8.37 -5.55 18.90
N PRO A 310 7.31 -5.33 19.67
CA PRO A 310 6.35 -4.20 19.67
C PRO A 310 6.95 -2.89 20.16
N ALA A 311 6.25 -1.79 19.87
CA ALA A 311 6.65 -0.44 20.25
C ALA A 311 6.76 -0.28 21.77
N ARG A 312 7.81 0.39 22.22
CA ARG A 312 8.01 0.77 23.61
C ARG A 312 8.40 2.23 23.67
N ARG A 313 7.84 2.92 24.64
CA ARG A 313 8.25 4.28 24.94
C ARG A 313 9.71 4.30 25.39
N LEU A 314 10.52 5.12 24.72
CA LEU A 314 11.92 5.30 25.02
C LEU A 314 12.15 6.57 25.84
N ASN A 315 11.70 7.71 25.31
CA ASN A 315 11.87 9.02 25.93
C ASN A 315 10.67 9.91 25.64
N LEU A 316 10.52 10.98 26.44
CA LEU A 316 9.65 12.11 26.13
C LEU A 316 10.44 13.11 25.28
N LEU A 317 9.89 13.57 24.18
CA LEU A 317 10.38 14.72 23.45
C LEU A 317 10.09 15.95 24.31
N ARG A 318 11.12 16.59 24.87
CA ARG A 318 10.91 17.88 25.53
C ARG A 318 10.55 18.89 24.43
N PRO A 319 9.48 19.70 24.61
CA PRO A 319 9.23 20.79 23.71
C PRO A 319 10.49 21.64 23.65
N SER A 320 11.10 21.75 22.47
CA SER A 320 12.16 22.75 22.27
C SER A 320 11.50 24.09 22.48
N PRO A 321 12.03 24.97 23.32
CA PRO A 321 11.59 26.35 23.32
C PRO A 321 11.95 26.91 21.95
N LEU A 322 10.97 26.90 21.03
CA LEU A 322 11.09 27.64 19.80
C LEU A 322 11.32 29.08 20.24
N LYS A 323 12.52 29.56 20.00
CA LYS A 323 12.80 30.99 20.09
C LYS A 323 11.86 31.66 19.09
N ALA A 324 10.90 32.40 19.65
CA ALA A 324 10.01 33.28 18.90
C ALA A 324 10.82 34.29 18.09
#